data_3ebc426df235065158c8f8d7eae6bd29
#
_entry.id   3ebc426df235065158c8f8d7eae6bd29
#
_cell.length_a   1.000
_cell.length_b   1.000
_cell.length_c   1.000
_cell.angle_alpha   90.00
_cell.angle_beta   90.00
_cell.angle_gamma   90.00
#
_symmetry.space_group_name_H-M   'P 1'
#
loop_
_entity.id
_entity.type
_entity.pdbx_description
1 polymer ?
#
loop_
_entity_poly.entity_id
_entity_poly.type
_entity_poly.pdbx_seq_one_letter_code
_entity_poly.pdbx_strand_id
1 'polypeptide(L)'
;RGLGDVYKRQAQQTLALGQEKAKEDLSVGIDKLYTQLQKAQDNVRALNTTIELSEELVRIRKKSFAEGMATSTEVVDAETMLATVRVARLAAYYEYDVALMNLLAICGTPERFEKYFETTY
;
A
#
# COMPACT_ATOMS: atom_id res chain seq x y z
N ARG A 1 -13.12 53.90 11.49
CA ARG A 1 -14.14 52.87 11.54
C ARG A 1 -14.30 52.08 10.23
N GLY A 2 -14.23 52.74 9.08
CA GLY A 2 -14.30 52.05 7.78
C GLY A 2 -13.12 51.14 7.49
N LEU A 3 -11.95 51.48 7.97
CA LEU A 3 -10.74 50.68 7.83
C LEU A 3 -10.80 49.39 8.66
N GLY A 4 -11.38 49.42 9.85
CA GLY A 4 -11.53 48.26 10.67
C GLY A 4 -12.50 47.24 10.08
N ASP A 5 -13.58 47.68 9.45
CA ASP A 5 -14.53 46.82 8.77
C ASP A 5 -13.92 46.19 7.51
N VAL A 6 -13.14 46.96 6.76
CA VAL A 6 -12.41 46.44 5.58
C VAL A 6 -11.38 45.37 5.98
N TYR A 7 -10.65 45.61 7.07
CA TYR A 7 -9.70 44.60 7.60
C TYR A 7 -10.39 43.32 8.03
N LYS A 8 -11.53 43.45 8.71
CA LYS A 8 -12.33 42.28 9.13
C LYS A 8 -12.81 41.47 7.93
N ARG A 9 -13.32 42.16 6.90
CA ARG A 9 -13.79 41.50 5.68
C ARG A 9 -12.65 40.81 4.94
N GLN A 10 -11.50 41.46 4.81
CA GLN A 10 -10.32 40.86 4.17
C GLN A 10 -9.82 39.64 4.96
N ALA A 11 -9.77 39.74 6.27
CA ALA A 11 -9.37 38.62 7.12
C ALA A 11 -10.34 37.44 6.98
N GLN A 12 -11.65 37.70 6.93
CA GLN A 12 -12.66 36.67 6.73
C GLN A 12 -12.57 36.03 5.36
N GLN A 13 -12.36 36.83 4.30
CA GLN A 13 -12.18 36.33 2.95
C GLN A 13 -10.92 35.48 2.83
N THR A 14 -9.81 35.92 3.44
CA THR A 14 -8.56 35.19 3.45
C THR A 14 -8.69 33.85 4.18
N LEU A 15 -9.42 33.85 5.31
CA LEU A 15 -9.70 32.64 6.05
C LEU A 15 -10.59 31.67 5.26
N ALA A 16 -11.64 32.18 4.60
CA ALA A 16 -12.53 31.36 3.78
C ALA A 16 -11.79 30.76 2.60
N LEU A 17 -10.97 31.55 1.90
CA LEU A 17 -10.14 31.07 0.78
C LEU A 17 -9.11 30.04 1.28
N GLY A 18 -8.49 30.28 2.43
CA GLY A 18 -7.56 29.35 3.04
C GLY A 18 -8.22 28.04 3.42
N GLN A 19 -9.45 28.08 3.92
CA GLN A 19 -10.21 26.87 4.25
C GLN A 19 -10.61 26.06 3.01
N GLU A 20 -11.06 26.75 1.94
CA GLU A 20 -11.38 26.09 0.66
C GLU A 20 -10.14 25.43 0.07
N LYS A 21 -9.02 26.14 0.04
CA LYS A 21 -7.76 25.61 -0.47
C LYS A 21 -7.28 24.44 0.38
N ALA A 22 -7.40 24.52 1.69
CA ALA A 22 -7.06 23.43 2.59
C ALA A 22 -7.94 22.20 2.35
N LYS A 23 -9.22 22.40 2.09
CA LYS A 23 -10.16 21.31 1.76
C LYS A 23 -9.81 20.67 0.42
N GLU A 24 -9.48 21.46 -0.59
CA GLU A 24 -9.05 20.95 -1.90
C GLU A 24 -7.75 20.17 -1.78
N ASP A 25 -6.76 20.70 -1.07
CA ASP A 25 -5.48 20.05 -0.83
C ASP A 25 -5.67 18.75 -0.06
N LEU A 26 -6.57 18.74 0.92
CA LEU A 26 -6.90 17.55 1.70
C LEU A 26 -7.59 16.50 0.83
N SER A 27 -8.53 16.90 -0.03
CA SER A 27 -9.23 16.01 -0.95
C SER A 27 -8.25 15.36 -1.94
N VAL A 28 -7.35 16.15 -2.52
CA VAL A 28 -6.30 15.63 -3.43
C VAL A 28 -5.37 14.68 -2.67
N GLY A 29 -5.01 15.01 -1.44
CA GLY A 29 -4.19 14.16 -0.59
C GLY A 29 -4.87 12.82 -0.27
N ILE A 30 -6.16 12.85 0.02
CA ILE A 30 -6.96 11.64 0.28
C ILE A 30 -7.05 10.78 -0.97
N ASP A 31 -7.34 11.37 -2.13
CA ASP A 31 -7.41 10.65 -3.40
C ASP A 31 -6.07 9.99 -3.73
N LYS A 32 -4.97 10.70 -3.48
CA LYS A 32 -3.63 10.18 -3.71
C LYS A 32 -3.31 8.99 -2.81
N LEU A 33 -3.66 9.08 -1.52
CA LEU A 33 -3.48 8.00 -0.56
C LEU A 33 -4.37 6.80 -0.89
N TYR A 34 -5.59 7.05 -1.30
CA TYR A 34 -6.51 5.99 -1.72
C TYR A 34 -5.97 5.25 -2.94
N THR A 35 -5.43 6.00 -3.92
CA THR A 35 -4.80 5.40 -5.10
C THR A 35 -3.59 4.56 -4.71
N GLN A 36 -2.76 5.04 -3.78
CA GLN A 36 -1.62 4.29 -3.26
C GLN A 36 -2.06 3.02 -2.56
N LEU A 37 -3.14 3.09 -1.78
CA LEU A 37 -3.71 1.94 -1.09
C LEU A 37 -4.18 0.89 -2.09
N GLN A 38 -4.88 1.30 -3.15
CA GLN A 38 -5.33 0.38 -4.20
C GLN A 38 -4.16 -0.27 -4.93
N LYS A 39 -3.13 0.50 -5.26
CA LYS A 39 -1.92 -0.02 -5.91
C LYS A 39 -1.21 -1.05 -5.02
N ALA A 40 -1.09 -0.77 -3.73
CA ALA A 40 -0.50 -1.69 -2.77
C ALA A 40 -1.31 -2.99 -2.68
N GLN A 41 -2.63 -2.88 -2.66
CA GLN A 41 -3.54 -4.01 -2.61
C GLN A 41 -3.42 -4.88 -3.87
N ASP A 42 -3.39 -4.25 -5.05
CA ASP A 42 -3.21 -4.95 -6.32
C ASP A 42 -1.85 -5.63 -6.39
N ASN A 43 -0.81 -4.99 -5.87
CA ASN A 43 0.53 -5.54 -5.80
C ASN A 43 0.57 -6.81 -4.93
N VAL A 44 -0.09 -6.79 -3.77
CA VAL A 44 -0.21 -7.96 -2.90
C VAL A 44 -0.90 -9.11 -3.62
N ARG A 45 -1.99 -8.84 -4.34
CA ARG A 45 -2.72 -9.85 -5.11
C ARG A 45 -1.85 -10.46 -6.21
N ALA A 46 -1.12 -9.61 -6.95
CA ALA A 46 -0.21 -10.06 -8.00
C ALA A 46 0.91 -10.93 -7.42
N LEU A 47 1.47 -10.55 -6.28
CA LEU A 47 2.51 -11.31 -5.61
C LEU A 47 1.99 -12.64 -5.07
N ASN A 48 0.76 -12.70 -4.58
CA ASN A 48 0.14 -13.96 -4.14
C ASN A 48 0.04 -14.95 -5.31
N THR A 49 -0.38 -14.49 -6.48
CA THR A 49 -0.42 -15.32 -7.70
C THR A 49 0.99 -15.76 -8.10
N THR A 50 1.97 -14.87 -8.05
CA THR A 50 3.37 -15.18 -8.37
C THR A 50 3.94 -16.21 -7.40
N ILE A 51 3.60 -16.14 -6.12
CA ILE A 51 4.02 -17.12 -5.11
C ILE A 51 3.44 -18.51 -5.42
N GLU A 52 2.15 -18.58 -5.76
CA GLU A 52 1.52 -19.84 -6.15
C GLU A 52 2.23 -20.48 -7.35
N LEU A 53 2.55 -19.68 -8.38
CA LEU A 53 3.28 -20.15 -9.55
C LEU A 53 4.70 -20.58 -9.20
N SER A 54 5.36 -19.84 -8.30
CA SER A 54 6.73 -20.15 -7.86
C SER A 54 6.77 -21.44 -7.04
N GLU A 55 5.78 -21.66 -6.19
CA GLU A 55 5.64 -22.91 -5.41
C GLU A 55 5.45 -24.08 -6.33
N GLU A 56 4.63 -23.94 -7.36
CA GLU A 56 4.41 -24.97 -8.37
C GLU A 56 5.68 -25.26 -9.15
N LEU A 57 6.43 -24.23 -9.51
CA LEU A 57 7.72 -24.38 -10.20
C LEU A 57 8.72 -25.16 -9.33
N VAL A 58 8.81 -24.84 -8.04
CA VAL A 58 9.68 -25.57 -7.11
C VAL A 58 9.27 -27.03 -7.05
N ARG A 59 7.99 -27.32 -6.97
CA ARG A 59 7.47 -28.69 -6.95
C ARG A 59 7.88 -29.46 -8.21
N ILE A 60 7.71 -28.84 -9.37
CA ILE A 60 8.06 -29.43 -10.66
C ILE A 60 9.56 -29.68 -10.74
N ARG A 61 10.39 -28.73 -10.32
CA ARG A 61 11.85 -28.86 -10.35
C ARG A 61 12.34 -29.97 -9.41
N LYS A 62 11.76 -30.08 -8.23
CA LYS A 62 12.10 -31.16 -7.29
C LYS A 62 11.73 -32.52 -7.85
N LYS A 63 10.58 -32.64 -8.50
CA LYS A 63 10.15 -33.86 -9.15
C LYS A 63 11.09 -34.25 -10.30
N SER A 64 11.43 -33.27 -11.14
CA SER A 64 12.35 -33.47 -12.25
C SER A 64 13.74 -33.86 -11.76
N PHE A 65 14.22 -33.30 -10.66
CA PHE A 65 15.48 -33.67 -10.02
C PHE A 65 15.44 -35.13 -9.55
N ALA A 66 14.36 -35.53 -8.90
CA ALA A 66 14.19 -36.92 -8.42
C ALA A 66 14.19 -37.91 -9.61
N GLU A 67 13.71 -37.51 -10.77
CA GLU A 67 13.69 -38.33 -12.00
C GLU A 67 14.99 -38.22 -12.80
N GLY A 68 15.95 -37.43 -12.35
CA GLY A 68 17.25 -37.24 -13.01
C GLY A 68 17.22 -36.29 -14.20
N MET A 69 16.10 -35.56 -14.40
CA MET A 69 15.93 -34.64 -15.54
C MET A 69 16.35 -33.21 -15.25
N ALA A 70 16.52 -32.83 -13.98
CA ALA A 70 16.93 -31.48 -13.57
C ALA A 70 18.14 -31.56 -12.66
N THR A 71 18.94 -30.49 -12.64
CA THR A 71 20.10 -30.39 -11.75
C THR A 71 19.69 -29.82 -10.38
N SER A 72 20.55 -30.07 -9.37
CA SER A 72 20.35 -29.50 -8.06
C SER A 72 20.38 -27.95 -8.08
N THR A 73 21.19 -27.39 -9.00
CA THR A 73 21.25 -25.94 -9.21
C THR A 73 19.91 -25.37 -9.64
N GLU A 74 19.18 -26.04 -10.53
CA GLU A 74 17.85 -25.65 -10.99
C GLU A 74 16.84 -25.64 -9.83
N VAL A 75 16.91 -26.63 -8.94
CA VAL A 75 16.07 -26.69 -7.74
C VAL A 75 16.37 -25.53 -6.79
N VAL A 76 17.65 -25.27 -6.53
CA VAL A 76 18.09 -24.17 -5.66
C VAL A 76 17.67 -22.82 -6.24
N ASP A 77 17.81 -22.62 -7.54
CA ASP A 77 17.39 -21.39 -8.22
C ASP A 77 15.89 -21.16 -8.07
N ALA A 78 15.09 -22.20 -8.24
CA ALA A 78 13.63 -22.11 -8.08
C ALA A 78 13.25 -21.78 -6.62
N GLU A 79 13.91 -22.40 -5.64
CA GLU A 79 13.69 -22.12 -4.22
C GLU A 79 14.10 -20.69 -3.85
N THR A 80 15.20 -20.20 -4.40
CA THR A 80 15.67 -18.83 -4.20
C THR A 80 14.69 -17.82 -4.77
N MET A 81 14.15 -18.08 -5.96
CA MET A 81 13.12 -17.25 -6.57
C MET A 81 11.86 -17.19 -5.69
N LEU A 82 11.42 -18.33 -5.17
CA LEU A 82 10.28 -18.40 -4.28
C LEU A 82 10.53 -17.57 -3.00
N ALA A 83 11.70 -17.70 -2.40
CA ALA A 83 12.06 -16.93 -1.21
C ALA A 83 12.07 -15.43 -1.51
N THR A 84 12.61 -15.02 -2.66
CA THR A 84 12.63 -13.61 -3.09
C THR A 84 11.22 -13.05 -3.23
N VAL A 85 10.30 -13.80 -3.84
CA VAL A 85 8.91 -13.38 -4.02
C VAL A 85 8.18 -13.30 -2.67
N ARG A 86 8.45 -14.21 -1.76
CA ARG A 86 7.88 -14.17 -0.40
C ARG A 86 8.32 -12.93 0.37
N VAL A 87 9.61 -12.55 0.25
CA VAL A 87 10.11 -11.30 0.85
C VAL A 87 9.45 -10.09 0.20
N ALA A 88 9.29 -10.09 -1.11
CA ALA A 88 8.59 -9.02 -1.83
C ALA A 88 7.14 -8.88 -1.36
N ARG A 89 6.46 -9.99 -1.07
CA ARG A 89 5.10 -9.96 -0.52
C ARG A 89 5.06 -9.32 0.87
N LEU A 90 6.01 -9.62 1.74
CA LEU A 90 6.10 -8.99 3.05
C LEU A 90 6.29 -7.47 2.94
N ALA A 91 7.15 -7.05 2.01
CA ALA A 91 7.35 -5.62 1.74
C ALA A 91 6.07 -4.97 1.22
N ALA A 92 5.32 -5.65 0.35
CA ALA A 92 4.05 -5.15 -0.17
C ALA A 92 2.98 -5.03 0.92
N TYR A 93 2.91 -5.96 1.84
CA TYR A 93 2.02 -5.87 3.01
C TYR A 93 2.38 -4.68 3.88
N TYR A 94 3.67 -4.45 4.10
CA TYR A 94 4.13 -3.30 4.86
C TYR A 94 3.71 -1.99 4.20
N GLU A 95 3.88 -1.87 2.89
CA GLU A 95 3.45 -0.68 2.13
C GLU A 95 1.94 -0.47 2.22
N TYR A 96 1.17 -1.55 2.14
CA TYR A 96 -0.28 -1.52 2.30
C TYR A 96 -0.66 -1.00 3.69
N ASP A 97 -0.05 -1.50 4.74
CA ASP A 97 -0.31 -1.09 6.11
C ASP A 97 0.04 0.39 6.34
N VAL A 98 1.17 0.85 5.80
CA VAL A 98 1.58 2.26 5.88
C VAL A 98 0.60 3.16 5.15
N ALA A 99 0.17 2.78 3.94
CA ALA A 99 -0.79 3.54 3.17
C ALA A 99 -2.15 3.62 3.88
N LEU A 100 -2.59 2.51 4.47
CA LEU A 100 -3.83 2.46 5.24
C LEU A 100 -3.74 3.34 6.49
N MET A 101 -2.64 3.27 7.20
CA MET A 101 -2.41 4.09 8.40
C MET A 101 -2.41 5.58 8.05
N ASN A 102 -1.74 5.97 6.97
CA ASN A 102 -1.72 7.36 6.52
C ASN A 102 -3.12 7.84 6.14
N LEU A 103 -3.89 7.02 5.44
CA LEU A 103 -5.27 7.36 5.06
C LEU A 103 -6.14 7.55 6.29
N LEU A 104 -6.08 6.64 7.25
CA LEU A 104 -6.87 6.71 8.49
C LEU A 104 -6.44 7.89 9.37
N ALA A 105 -5.15 8.20 9.40
CA ALA A 105 -4.64 9.36 10.14
C ALA A 105 -5.18 10.67 9.57
N ILE A 106 -5.24 10.81 8.24
CA ILE A 106 -5.78 12.00 7.59
C ILE A 106 -7.30 12.09 7.80
N CYS A 107 -8.00 10.96 7.79
CA CYS A 107 -9.43 10.92 8.05
C CYS A 107 -9.78 11.15 9.54
N GLY A 108 -8.77 11.24 10.41
CA GLY A 108 -8.97 11.48 11.85
C GLY A 108 -9.50 10.27 12.61
N THR A 109 -9.35 9.06 12.07
CA THR A 109 -9.83 7.83 12.70
C THR A 109 -8.72 6.78 12.83
N PRO A 110 -7.63 7.08 13.59
CA PRO A 110 -6.55 6.12 13.77
C PRO A 110 -6.98 4.85 14.50
N GLU A 111 -8.06 4.92 15.28
CA GLU A 111 -8.62 3.78 16.00
C GLU A 111 -9.14 2.69 15.05
N ARG A 112 -9.60 3.06 13.87
CA ARG A 112 -10.04 2.10 12.85
C ARG A 112 -8.88 1.31 12.25
N PHE A 113 -7.68 1.84 12.31
CA PHE A 113 -6.49 1.14 11.83
C PHE A 113 -6.26 -0.16 12.58
N GLU A 114 -6.34 -0.16 13.90
CA GLU A 114 -6.19 -1.36 14.72
C GLU A 114 -7.20 -2.44 14.32
N LYS A 115 -8.44 -2.03 14.08
CA LYS A 115 -9.51 -2.94 13.66
C LYS A 115 -9.24 -3.55 12.29
N TYR A 116 -8.76 -2.76 11.34
CA TYR A 116 -8.37 -3.25 10.01
C TYR A 116 -7.13 -4.13 10.06
N PHE A 117 -6.20 -3.79 10.91
CA PHE A 117 -4.98 -4.56 11.12
C PHE A 117 -5.31 -5.96 11.64
N GLU A 118 -6.19 -6.07 12.62
CA GLU A 118 -6.67 -7.36 13.14
C GLU A 118 -7.38 -8.20 12.08
N THR A 119 -8.13 -7.55 11.19
CA THR A 119 -8.87 -8.22 10.12
C THR A 119 -7.95 -8.69 8.98
N THR A 120 -6.85 -7.97 8.71
CA THR A 120 -5.92 -8.27 7.62
C THR A 120 -4.95 -9.39 7.96
N TYR A 121 -4.60 -9.52 9.23
CA TYR A 121 -3.70 -10.54 9.75
C TYR A 121 -4.47 -11.58 10.55
#